data_0decc30e876c881ee7bdbc62c84703fa
#
_entry.id   0decc30e876c881ee7bdbc62c84703fa
#
_cell.length_a   1.000
_cell.length_b   1.000
_cell.length_c   1.000
_cell.angle_alpha   90.00
_cell.angle_beta   90.00
_cell.angle_gamma   90.00
#
_symmetry.space_group_name_H-M   'P 1'
#
loop_
_entity.id
_entity.type
_entity.pdbx_description
1 polymer ?
#
loop_
_entity_poly.entity_id
_entity_poly.type
_entity_poly.pdbx_seq_one_letter_code
_entity_poly.pdbx_strand_id
1 'polypeptide(L)'
;MLDEEYPRFGRIDDNVMKEISALHSALRDVLNSTGQYRQARTSALTTLLVSRLLEMTSAEISLQSDQSYSTIAKAMSFIEAHLANPITLEEVAAASGYSRTYFSRLFKEIVGINFKNYLERERIELASDLLEIEEMSITEIAYAVGFNSFSSFWRAFKKLKGVSPREWRTR
;
A
#
# COMPACT_ATOMS: atom_id res chain seq x y z
N MET A 1 -15.61 -6.63 27.15
CA MET A 1 -16.70 -6.24 26.27
C MET A 1 -16.12 -5.11 25.42
N LEU A 2 -15.50 -5.48 24.32
CA LEU A 2 -14.80 -4.58 23.38
C LEU A 2 -15.75 -4.40 22.20
N ASP A 3 -16.47 -3.26 22.17
CA ASP A 3 -17.15 -2.80 20.97
C ASP A 3 -16.06 -2.32 19.98
N GLU A 4 -15.60 -3.22 19.13
CA GLU A 4 -14.91 -2.84 17.92
C GLU A 4 -15.94 -2.25 16.96
N GLU A 5 -16.10 -0.91 16.96
CA GLU A 5 -16.80 -0.21 15.88
C GLU A 5 -15.97 -0.40 14.58
N TYR A 6 -16.35 -1.43 13.83
CA TYR A 6 -15.96 -1.50 12.43
C TYR A 6 -16.53 -0.29 11.68
N PRO A 7 -15.77 0.35 10.79
CA PRO A 7 -16.29 1.43 9.96
C PRO A 7 -17.57 0.92 9.29
N ARG A 8 -18.69 1.60 9.53
CA ARG A 8 -19.97 1.32 8.86
C ARG A 8 -19.76 1.67 7.39
N PHE A 9 -19.46 0.67 6.57
CA PHE A 9 -19.63 0.81 5.13
C PHE A 9 -21.07 1.23 4.87
N GLY A 10 -21.26 2.30 4.07
CA GLY A 10 -22.58 2.77 3.69
C GLY A 10 -23.39 1.60 3.12
N ARG A 11 -24.71 1.69 3.28
CA ARG A 11 -25.61 0.65 2.79
C ARG A 11 -25.50 0.63 1.26
N ILE A 12 -24.90 -0.42 0.72
CA ILE A 12 -24.79 -0.61 -0.73
C ILE A 12 -26.23 -0.74 -1.28
N ASP A 13 -26.55 -0.02 -2.35
CA ASP A 13 -27.83 -0.08 -3.02
C ASP A 13 -28.10 -1.52 -3.51
N ASP A 14 -29.29 -2.04 -3.21
CA ASP A 14 -29.68 -3.41 -3.56
C ASP A 14 -29.61 -3.67 -5.08
N ASN A 15 -29.83 -2.65 -5.92
CA ASN A 15 -29.69 -2.77 -7.37
C ASN A 15 -28.26 -2.95 -7.79
N VAL A 16 -27.34 -2.22 -7.17
CA VAL A 16 -25.89 -2.34 -7.42
C VAL A 16 -25.39 -3.72 -7.00
N MET A 17 -25.84 -4.23 -5.86
CA MET A 17 -25.49 -5.59 -5.43
C MET A 17 -26.01 -6.66 -6.39
N LYS A 18 -27.21 -6.47 -6.98
CA LYS A 18 -27.74 -7.37 -8.00
C LYS A 18 -26.91 -7.33 -9.29
N GLU A 19 -26.49 -6.15 -9.75
CA GLU A 19 -25.62 -6.02 -10.92
C GLU A 19 -24.27 -6.69 -10.73
N ILE A 20 -23.60 -6.47 -9.58
CA ILE A 20 -22.33 -7.11 -9.26
C ILE A 20 -22.49 -8.63 -9.22
N SER A 21 -23.56 -9.11 -8.60
CA SER A 21 -23.85 -10.56 -8.53
C SER A 21 -24.08 -11.15 -9.91
N ALA A 22 -24.76 -10.45 -10.80
CA ALA A 22 -24.98 -10.86 -12.19
C ALA A 22 -23.67 -10.92 -12.98
N LEU A 23 -22.82 -9.86 -12.88
CA LEU A 23 -21.51 -9.85 -13.52
C LEU A 23 -20.58 -10.94 -13.01
N HIS A 24 -20.58 -11.20 -11.70
CA HIS A 24 -19.81 -12.28 -11.10
C HIS A 24 -20.28 -13.66 -11.56
N SER A 25 -21.61 -13.88 -11.66
CA SER A 25 -22.16 -15.12 -12.20
C SER A 25 -21.76 -15.31 -13.67
N ALA A 26 -21.92 -14.28 -14.50
CA ALA A 26 -21.52 -14.33 -15.91
C ALA A 26 -20.02 -14.61 -16.10
N LEU A 27 -19.16 -14.01 -15.25
CA LEU A 27 -17.72 -14.29 -15.26
C LEU A 27 -17.41 -15.74 -14.92
N ARG A 28 -18.07 -16.29 -13.91
CA ARG A 28 -17.96 -17.72 -13.54
C ARG A 28 -18.35 -18.63 -14.68
N ASP A 29 -19.45 -18.34 -15.36
CA ASP A 29 -19.94 -19.16 -16.48
C ASP A 29 -18.96 -19.14 -17.66
N VAL A 30 -18.37 -17.96 -17.94
CA VAL A 30 -17.35 -17.83 -18.99
C VAL A 30 -16.07 -18.58 -18.62
N LEU A 31 -15.63 -18.53 -17.36
CA LEU A 31 -14.45 -19.25 -16.90
C LEU A 31 -14.62 -20.78 -17.01
N ASN A 32 -15.84 -21.29 -16.81
CA ASN A 32 -16.18 -22.70 -16.96
C ASN A 32 -16.48 -23.12 -18.42
N SER A 33 -16.54 -22.17 -19.37
CA SER A 33 -16.82 -22.47 -20.76
C SER A 33 -15.55 -22.76 -21.57
N THR A 34 -15.69 -23.57 -22.64
CA THR A 34 -14.62 -23.88 -23.60
C THR A 34 -14.93 -23.26 -24.96
N GLY A 35 -14.89 -21.94 -25.07
CA GLY A 35 -15.24 -21.26 -26.31
C GLY A 35 -14.08 -20.44 -26.92
N GLN A 36 -14.09 -20.27 -28.24
CA GLN A 36 -13.08 -19.49 -29.00
C GLN A 36 -12.90 -18.06 -28.48
N TYR A 37 -13.95 -17.44 -27.91
CA TYR A 37 -13.94 -16.08 -27.41
C TYR A 37 -13.86 -15.96 -25.88
N ARG A 38 -13.51 -17.07 -25.19
CA ARG A 38 -13.46 -17.09 -23.72
C ARG A 38 -12.59 -15.97 -23.14
N GLN A 39 -11.40 -15.78 -23.69
CA GLN A 39 -10.45 -14.77 -23.18
C GLN A 39 -10.99 -13.35 -23.35
N ALA A 40 -11.54 -13.03 -24.52
CA ALA A 40 -12.14 -11.71 -24.77
C ALA A 40 -13.35 -11.43 -23.87
N ARG A 41 -14.23 -12.43 -23.66
CA ARG A 41 -15.39 -12.31 -22.76
C ARG A 41 -14.98 -12.17 -21.31
N THR A 42 -13.97 -12.92 -20.85
CA THR A 42 -13.42 -12.81 -19.50
C THR A 42 -12.86 -11.40 -19.28
N SER A 43 -12.06 -10.87 -20.21
CA SER A 43 -11.50 -9.51 -20.13
C SER A 43 -12.60 -8.46 -20.07
N ALA A 44 -13.60 -8.54 -20.93
CA ALA A 44 -14.72 -7.60 -20.96
C ALA A 44 -15.52 -7.61 -19.64
N LEU A 45 -15.86 -8.78 -19.12
CA LEU A 45 -16.60 -8.90 -17.85
C LEU A 45 -15.79 -8.46 -16.64
N THR A 46 -14.49 -8.74 -16.62
CA THR A 46 -13.60 -8.26 -15.57
C THR A 46 -13.51 -6.72 -15.60
N THR A 47 -13.36 -6.12 -16.79
CA THR A 47 -13.32 -4.66 -16.94
C THR A 47 -14.63 -4.02 -16.46
N LEU A 48 -15.79 -4.58 -16.83
CA LEU A 48 -17.09 -4.08 -16.37
C LEU A 48 -17.24 -4.20 -14.85
N LEU A 49 -16.81 -5.31 -14.25
CA LEU A 49 -16.88 -5.51 -12.81
C LEU A 49 -15.99 -4.49 -12.08
N VAL A 50 -14.75 -4.30 -12.54
CA VAL A 50 -13.81 -3.33 -11.96
C VAL A 50 -14.35 -1.90 -12.12
N SER A 51 -14.87 -1.54 -13.31
CA SER A 51 -15.49 -0.22 -13.55
C SER A 51 -16.64 0.03 -12.57
N ARG A 52 -17.50 -0.96 -12.37
CA ARG A 52 -18.65 -0.82 -11.47
C ARG A 52 -18.22 -0.70 -9.99
N LEU A 53 -17.20 -1.44 -9.57
CA LEU A 53 -16.62 -1.29 -8.24
C LEU A 53 -15.99 0.10 -8.03
N LEU A 54 -15.30 0.62 -9.05
CA LEU A 54 -14.73 1.97 -9.01
C LEU A 54 -15.82 3.07 -8.94
N GLU A 55 -16.91 2.92 -9.67
CA GLU A 55 -18.06 3.83 -9.59
C GLU A 55 -18.69 3.85 -8.19
N MET A 56 -18.82 2.67 -7.56
CA MET A 56 -19.33 2.58 -6.18
C MET A 56 -18.41 3.29 -5.18
N THR A 57 -17.09 3.06 -5.29
CA THR A 57 -16.12 3.72 -4.43
C THR A 57 -16.07 5.23 -4.66
N SER A 58 -16.30 5.70 -5.90
CA SER A 58 -16.33 7.13 -6.23
C SER A 58 -17.59 7.83 -5.70
N ALA A 59 -18.74 7.16 -5.66
CA ALA A 59 -19.99 7.72 -5.16
C ALA A 59 -20.04 7.88 -3.63
N GLU A 60 -19.30 7.06 -2.89
CA GLU A 60 -19.22 7.12 -1.41
C GLU A 60 -18.04 7.93 -0.87
N ILE A 61 -17.05 8.25 -1.71
CA ILE A 61 -15.92 9.09 -1.33
C ILE A 61 -16.40 10.55 -1.31
N SER A 62 -16.98 10.99 -0.20
CA SER A 62 -17.29 12.39 0.06
C SER A 62 -16.00 13.23 -0.13
N LEU A 63 -16.18 14.48 -0.59
CA LEU A 63 -15.09 15.44 -0.87
C LEU A 63 -13.99 15.53 0.24
N GLN A 64 -14.32 15.12 1.45
CA GLN A 64 -13.42 15.13 2.61
C GLN A 64 -12.45 13.92 2.61
N SER A 65 -12.87 12.77 2.03
CA SER A 65 -12.00 11.61 1.87
C SER A 65 -11.01 11.82 0.72
N ASP A 66 -11.41 12.44 -0.39
CA ASP A 66 -10.53 12.74 -1.53
C ASP A 66 -9.33 13.58 -1.11
N GLN A 67 -9.55 14.58 -0.26
CA GLN A 67 -8.48 15.44 0.26
C GLN A 67 -7.52 14.67 1.18
N SER A 68 -8.05 13.77 2.01
CA SER A 68 -7.25 12.95 2.91
C SER A 68 -6.40 11.93 2.15
N TYR A 69 -6.98 11.23 1.17
CA TYR A 69 -6.23 10.31 0.30
C TYR A 69 -5.18 11.05 -0.54
N SER A 70 -5.53 12.18 -1.16
CA SER A 70 -4.60 13.01 -1.91
C SER A 70 -3.42 13.50 -1.03
N THR A 71 -3.71 13.88 0.22
CA THR A 71 -2.67 14.30 1.17
C THR A 71 -1.74 13.15 1.54
N ILE A 72 -2.28 11.97 1.83
CA ILE A 72 -1.45 10.79 2.14
C ILE A 72 -0.64 10.36 0.92
N ALA A 73 -1.19 10.40 -0.29
CA ALA A 73 -0.44 10.12 -1.52
C ALA A 73 0.75 11.08 -1.70
N LYS A 74 0.55 12.38 -1.46
CA LYS A 74 1.64 13.36 -1.48
C LYS A 74 2.69 13.09 -0.40
N ALA A 75 2.25 12.71 0.80
CA ALA A 75 3.15 12.35 1.89
C ALA A 75 3.98 11.10 1.54
N MET A 76 3.38 10.09 0.90
CA MET A 76 4.10 8.90 0.45
C MET A 76 5.14 9.24 -0.62
N SER A 77 4.80 10.05 -1.62
CA SER A 77 5.77 10.54 -2.62
C SER A 77 6.90 11.35 -1.99
N PHE A 78 6.59 12.17 -0.96
CA PHE A 78 7.63 12.88 -0.21
C PHE A 78 8.55 11.92 0.55
N ILE A 79 8.01 10.89 1.20
CA ILE A 79 8.78 9.87 1.90
C ILE A 79 9.70 9.13 0.93
N GLU A 80 9.17 8.68 -0.21
CA GLU A 80 9.93 7.98 -1.25
C GLU A 80 11.12 8.81 -1.75
N ALA A 81 10.89 10.10 -2.02
CA ALA A 81 11.95 11.00 -2.48
C ALA A 81 13.04 11.27 -1.43
N HIS A 82 12.77 11.01 -0.15
CA HIS A 82 13.66 11.34 0.96
C HIS A 82 14.03 10.13 1.83
N LEU A 83 13.83 8.88 1.37
CA LEU A 83 14.05 7.66 2.15
C LEU A 83 15.43 7.58 2.80
N ALA A 84 16.46 8.02 2.08
CA ALA A 84 17.85 8.04 2.54
C ALA A 84 18.12 9.07 3.65
N ASN A 85 17.25 10.08 3.80
CA ASN A 85 17.45 11.16 4.76
C ASN A 85 16.77 10.86 6.09
N PRO A 86 17.19 11.49 7.19
CA PRO A 86 16.44 11.46 8.45
C PRO A 86 15.08 12.13 8.24
N ILE A 87 14.02 11.36 8.11
CA ILE A 87 12.64 11.85 8.00
C ILE A 87 11.90 11.58 9.30
N THR A 88 11.25 12.61 9.82
CA THR A 88 10.41 12.50 11.02
C THR A 88 8.92 12.60 10.65
N LEU A 89 8.08 12.01 11.49
CA LEU A 89 6.62 12.12 11.35
C LEU A 89 6.16 13.58 11.41
N GLU A 90 6.85 14.41 12.21
CA GLU A 90 6.61 15.83 12.36
C GLU A 90 6.82 16.60 11.06
N GLU A 91 7.91 16.34 10.36
CA GLU A 91 8.23 16.97 9.08
C GLU A 91 7.22 16.63 8.00
N VAL A 92 6.86 15.35 7.89
CA VAL A 92 5.86 14.89 6.91
C VAL A 92 4.48 15.45 7.22
N ALA A 93 4.08 15.48 8.49
CA ALA A 93 2.82 16.07 8.92
C ALA A 93 2.76 17.57 8.61
N ALA A 94 3.81 18.32 8.94
CA ALA A 94 3.92 19.75 8.65
C ALA A 94 3.87 20.04 7.14
N ALA A 95 4.62 19.29 6.33
CA ALA A 95 4.58 19.38 4.86
C ALA A 95 3.19 19.06 4.28
N SER A 96 2.40 18.27 5.00
CA SER A 96 1.02 17.92 4.62
C SER A 96 -0.03 18.89 5.17
N GLY A 97 0.37 19.91 5.97
CA GLY A 97 -0.53 20.89 6.58
C GLY A 97 -1.31 20.37 7.79
N TYR A 98 -0.87 19.28 8.41
CA TYR A 98 -1.54 18.67 9.54
C TYR A 98 -0.70 18.66 10.83
N SER A 99 -1.38 18.59 11.98
CA SER A 99 -0.70 18.29 13.23
C SER A 99 -0.17 16.86 13.23
N ARG A 100 0.94 16.62 13.94
CA ARG A 100 1.55 15.27 14.09
C ARG A 100 0.53 14.22 14.53
N THR A 101 -0.30 14.55 15.53
CA THR A 101 -1.27 13.61 16.10
C THR A 101 -2.34 13.22 15.08
N TYR A 102 -2.89 14.21 14.38
CA TYR A 102 -3.90 13.97 13.33
C TYR A 102 -3.32 13.18 12.17
N PHE A 103 -2.16 13.60 11.66
CA PHE A 103 -1.48 12.92 10.55
C PHE A 103 -1.13 11.46 10.90
N SER A 104 -0.63 11.19 12.11
CA SER A 104 -0.30 9.83 12.57
C SER A 104 -1.50 8.89 12.52
N ARG A 105 -2.68 9.38 12.96
CA ARG A 105 -3.93 8.61 12.91
C ARG A 105 -4.39 8.39 11.47
N LEU A 106 -4.45 9.47 10.69
CA LEU A 106 -4.87 9.43 9.29
C LEU A 106 -3.97 8.51 8.45
N PHE A 107 -2.65 8.60 8.64
CA PHE A 107 -1.69 7.74 7.95
C PHE A 107 -1.94 6.26 8.27
N LYS A 108 -2.09 5.92 9.56
CA LYS A 108 -2.35 4.53 9.96
C LYS A 108 -3.71 4.03 9.44
N GLU A 109 -4.72 4.88 9.41
CA GLU A 109 -6.06 4.54 8.90
C GLU A 109 -6.03 4.21 7.40
N ILE A 110 -5.36 5.05 6.60
CA ILE A 110 -5.31 4.89 5.14
C ILE A 110 -4.28 3.84 4.71
N VAL A 111 -3.07 3.85 5.29
CA VAL A 111 -1.97 2.95 4.90
C VAL A 111 -2.02 1.59 5.62
N GLY A 112 -2.80 1.48 6.70
CA GLY A 112 -2.96 0.25 7.49
C GLY A 112 -1.84 0.01 8.52
N ILE A 113 -0.69 0.69 8.40
CA ILE A 113 0.44 0.58 9.33
C ILE A 113 0.92 1.96 9.78
N ASN A 114 1.59 2.04 10.93
CA ASN A 114 2.13 3.31 11.38
C ASN A 114 3.31 3.79 10.52
N PHE A 115 3.54 5.10 10.52
CA PHE A 115 4.58 5.77 9.74
C PHE A 115 5.98 5.15 9.92
N LYS A 116 6.38 4.83 11.15
CA LYS A 116 7.69 4.23 11.43
C LYS A 116 7.87 2.88 10.76
N ASN A 117 6.84 2.03 10.82
CA ASN A 117 6.89 0.70 10.20
C ASN A 117 6.84 0.81 8.68
N TYR A 118 6.11 1.78 8.14
CA TYR A 118 6.09 2.08 6.71
C TYR A 118 7.48 2.50 6.23
N LEU A 119 8.09 3.50 6.87
CA LEU A 119 9.42 3.99 6.54
C LEU A 119 10.49 2.88 6.63
N GLU A 120 10.41 2.06 7.69
CA GLU A 120 11.31 0.91 7.88
C GLU A 120 11.16 -0.08 6.70
N ARG A 121 9.93 -0.38 6.31
CA ARG A 121 9.64 -1.28 5.17
C ARG A 121 10.19 -0.75 3.86
N GLU A 122 9.89 0.50 3.51
CA GLU A 122 10.36 1.11 2.25
C GLU A 122 11.89 1.14 2.17
N ARG A 123 12.57 1.46 3.28
CA ARG A 123 14.03 1.41 3.36
C ARG A 123 14.60 -0.01 3.16
N ILE A 124 13.91 -1.03 3.65
CA ILE A 124 14.35 -2.42 3.46
C ILE A 124 14.08 -2.89 2.03
N GLU A 125 12.99 -2.45 1.39
CA GLU A 125 12.77 -2.73 -0.04
C GLU A 125 13.90 -2.12 -0.88
N LEU A 126 14.19 -0.85 -0.70
CA LEU A 126 15.31 -0.17 -1.39
C LEU A 126 16.65 -0.87 -1.12
N ALA A 127 16.89 -1.30 0.12
CA ALA A 127 18.10 -2.04 0.46
C ALA A 127 18.18 -3.40 -0.23
N SER A 128 17.04 -4.06 -0.46
CA SER A 128 16.99 -5.35 -1.17
C SER A 128 17.45 -5.18 -2.62
N ASP A 129 17.01 -4.12 -3.28
CA ASP A 129 17.40 -3.80 -4.66
C ASP A 129 18.91 -3.47 -4.73
N LEU A 130 19.41 -2.66 -3.78
CA LEU A 130 20.84 -2.31 -3.72
C LEU A 130 21.76 -3.50 -3.39
N LEU A 131 21.25 -4.50 -2.66
CA LEU A 131 22.00 -5.72 -2.36
C LEU A 131 22.27 -6.59 -3.58
N GLU A 132 21.48 -6.46 -4.63
CA GLU A 132 21.69 -7.13 -5.93
C GLU A 132 22.83 -6.48 -6.73
N ILE A 133 23.23 -5.26 -6.37
CA ILE A 133 24.34 -4.54 -6.98
C ILE A 133 25.60 -4.82 -6.14
N GLU A 134 26.54 -5.62 -6.65
CA GLU A 134 27.70 -6.12 -5.91
C GLU A 134 28.71 -5.05 -5.44
N GLU A 135 28.65 -3.83 -5.95
CA GLU A 135 29.64 -2.77 -5.73
C GLU A 135 29.64 -2.16 -4.31
N MET A 136 28.53 -2.24 -3.58
CA MET A 136 28.42 -1.66 -2.24
C MET A 136 28.52 -2.69 -1.13
N SER A 137 29.22 -2.36 -0.05
CA SER A 137 29.19 -3.17 1.17
C SER A 137 27.82 -3.11 1.83
N ILE A 138 27.44 -4.16 2.57
CA ILE A 138 26.15 -4.21 3.29
C ILE A 138 26.05 -3.06 4.31
N THR A 139 27.18 -2.66 4.88
CA THR A 139 27.23 -1.53 5.82
C THR A 139 26.96 -0.21 5.11
N GLU A 140 27.55 0.03 3.97
CA GLU A 140 27.27 1.22 3.14
C GLU A 140 25.82 1.29 2.73
N ILE A 141 25.24 0.18 2.29
CA ILE A 141 23.81 0.09 1.94
C ILE A 141 22.94 0.47 3.14
N ALA A 142 23.23 -0.04 4.34
CA ALA A 142 22.45 0.26 5.54
C ALA A 142 22.36 1.78 5.81
N TYR A 143 23.47 2.48 5.67
CA TYR A 143 23.49 3.95 5.82
C TYR A 143 22.90 4.68 4.63
N ALA A 144 23.16 4.22 3.42
CA ALA A 144 22.63 4.81 2.18
C ALA A 144 21.09 4.80 2.13
N VAL A 145 20.45 3.78 2.70
CA VAL A 145 18.98 3.72 2.78
C VAL A 145 18.40 4.40 4.03
N GLY A 146 19.23 5.09 4.82
CA GLY A 146 18.81 5.97 5.91
C GLY A 146 18.70 5.32 7.28
N PHE A 147 19.32 4.14 7.53
CA PHE A 147 19.42 3.62 8.91
C PHE A 147 20.55 4.30 9.68
N ASN A 148 20.29 4.63 10.95
CA ASN A 148 21.28 5.26 11.84
C ASN A 148 22.32 4.27 12.40
N SER A 149 22.09 2.96 12.26
CA SER A 149 23.02 1.93 12.68
C SER A 149 22.83 0.63 11.91
N PHE A 150 23.93 -0.05 11.66
CA PHE A 150 23.93 -1.37 11.04
C PHE A 150 23.10 -2.41 11.82
N SER A 151 23.15 -2.36 13.16
CA SER A 151 22.37 -3.30 14.01
C SER A 151 20.85 -3.12 13.84
N SER A 152 20.38 -1.88 13.70
CA SER A 152 18.95 -1.60 13.44
C SER A 152 18.54 -2.07 12.07
N PHE A 153 19.34 -1.78 11.04
CA PHE A 153 19.16 -2.28 9.68
C PHE A 153 19.08 -3.81 9.65
N TRP A 154 20.06 -4.50 10.23
CA TRP A 154 20.13 -5.95 10.21
C TRP A 154 18.89 -6.61 10.82
N ARG A 155 18.44 -6.09 11.98
CA ARG A 155 17.21 -6.58 12.64
C ARG A 155 15.98 -6.36 11.80
N ALA A 156 15.82 -5.15 11.22
CA ALA A 156 14.70 -4.81 10.37
C ALA A 156 14.68 -5.69 9.12
N PHE A 157 15.83 -5.85 8.47
CA PHE A 157 15.96 -6.66 7.26
C PHE A 157 15.58 -8.12 7.52
N LYS A 158 16.15 -8.73 8.56
CA LYS A 158 15.85 -10.12 8.92
C LYS A 158 14.38 -10.32 9.31
N LYS A 159 13.79 -9.34 10.01
CA LYS A 159 12.37 -9.36 10.37
C LYS A 159 11.46 -9.33 9.15
N LEU A 160 11.75 -8.47 8.16
CA LEU A 160 10.89 -8.23 6.99
C LEU A 160 11.13 -9.25 5.86
N LYS A 161 12.37 -9.67 5.63
CA LYS A 161 12.75 -10.58 4.53
C LYS A 161 12.93 -12.04 4.98
N GLY A 162 12.92 -12.31 6.29
CA GLY A 162 13.07 -13.65 6.85
C GLY A 162 14.50 -14.17 6.87
N VAL A 163 15.42 -13.53 6.14
CA VAL A 163 16.85 -13.90 6.04
C VAL A 163 17.73 -12.70 6.31
N SER A 164 19.02 -12.93 6.55
CA SER A 164 19.99 -11.84 6.73
C SER A 164 20.30 -11.13 5.38
N PRO A 165 20.79 -9.87 5.43
CA PRO A 165 21.24 -9.16 4.23
C PRO A 165 22.32 -9.91 3.44
N ARG A 166 23.19 -10.64 4.15
CA ARG A 166 24.25 -11.44 3.54
C ARG A 166 23.69 -12.65 2.79
N GLU A 167 22.74 -13.36 3.39
CA GLU A 167 22.06 -14.49 2.74
C GLU A 167 21.22 -14.03 1.56
N TRP A 168 20.64 -12.81 1.62
CA TRP A 168 19.90 -12.22 0.51
C TRP A 168 20.79 -11.96 -0.70
N ARG A 169 21.97 -11.36 -0.50
CA ARG A 169 22.94 -11.05 -1.56
C ARG A 169 23.47 -12.29 -2.30
N THR A 170 23.46 -13.45 -1.67
CA THR A 170 24.02 -14.70 -2.24
C THR A 170 22.96 -15.57 -2.93
N ARG A 171 21.72 -15.10 -3.04
CA ARG A 171 20.64 -15.80 -3.77
C ARG A 171 20.71 -15.56 -5.26
#